data_703d0a06536d1872425ffcbf7b7c1b64
#
_entry.id   703d0a06536d1872425ffcbf7b7c1b64
#
_cell.length_a   1.000
_cell.length_b   1.000
_cell.length_c   1.000
_cell.angle_alpha   90.00
_cell.angle_beta   90.00
_cell.angle_gamma   90.00
#
_symmetry.space_group_name_H-M   'P 1'
#
loop_
_entity.id
_entity.type
_entity.pdbx_description
1 polymer ?
#
loop_
_entity_poly.entity_id
_entity_poly.type
_entity_poly.pdbx_seq_one_letter_code
_entity_poly.pdbx_strand_id
1 'polypeptide(L)'
;MPLRSSLRLAAVFLFFLVPVTLPAQTAADPLHTASRQELDVIKVLLAQEAAWNKGDLTAFASGYKDSPDTLFIGHQVSRGYAGMVDQYKRDYPTRAAMGTLSFTDLEVHPLDENFAVCIGKYHLERGKKDGGNAGGIFSLVLEKTTDGWRIIVDHTTS
;
A
#
# COMPACT_ATOMS: atom_id res chain seq x y z
N MET A 1 87.56 -35.54 30.73
CA MET A 1 86.96 -34.52 29.84
C MET A 1 85.63 -35.03 29.39
N PRO A 2 84.49 -34.50 29.85
CA PRO A 2 83.18 -34.96 29.37
C PRO A 2 82.67 -34.02 28.28
N LEU A 3 82.20 -34.63 27.19
CA LEU A 3 81.47 -33.99 26.09
C LEU A 3 80.13 -33.45 26.61
N ARG A 4 79.89 -32.20 26.39
CA ARG A 4 78.57 -31.58 26.59
C ARG A 4 77.73 -31.75 25.31
N SER A 5 76.69 -32.57 25.37
CA SER A 5 75.64 -32.69 24.34
C SER A 5 74.64 -31.61 24.52
N SER A 6 74.52 -30.74 23.53
CA SER A 6 73.49 -29.67 23.46
C SER A 6 72.24 -30.20 22.80
N LEU A 7 71.22 -30.39 23.61
CA LEU A 7 69.86 -30.77 23.10
C LEU A 7 69.19 -29.51 22.53
N ARG A 8 68.99 -29.47 21.21
CA ARG A 8 68.22 -28.41 20.54
C ARG A 8 66.75 -28.77 20.58
N LEU A 9 65.96 -28.02 21.33
CA LEU A 9 64.55 -28.12 21.43
C LEU A 9 63.94 -27.46 20.15
N ALA A 10 63.33 -28.21 19.26
CA ALA A 10 62.60 -27.70 18.10
C ALA A 10 61.17 -27.40 18.53
N ALA A 11 60.80 -26.12 18.56
CA ALA A 11 59.43 -25.70 18.81
C ALA A 11 58.60 -25.88 17.52
N VAL A 12 57.67 -26.81 17.55
CA VAL A 12 56.68 -27.01 16.46
C VAL A 12 55.51 -26.05 16.71
N PHE A 13 55.44 -25.00 15.90
CA PHE A 13 54.25 -24.11 15.88
C PHE A 13 53.12 -24.78 15.11
N LEU A 14 52.10 -25.24 15.81
CA LEU A 14 50.87 -25.75 15.24
C LEU A 14 49.98 -24.56 14.88
N PHE A 15 49.89 -24.24 13.57
CA PHE A 15 48.92 -23.24 13.07
C PHE A 15 47.54 -23.86 13.06
N PHE A 16 46.67 -23.44 14.01
CA PHE A 16 45.25 -23.71 13.94
C PHE A 16 44.62 -22.83 12.87
N LEU A 17 44.28 -23.43 11.72
CA LEU A 17 43.39 -22.78 10.74
C LEU A 17 41.98 -22.72 11.34
N VAL A 18 41.57 -21.56 11.82
CA VAL A 18 40.16 -21.31 12.16
C VAL A 18 39.39 -21.05 10.86
N PRO A 19 38.36 -21.85 10.51
CA PRO A 19 37.56 -21.58 9.35
C PRO A 19 36.76 -20.28 9.57
N VAL A 20 37.09 -19.25 8.80
CA VAL A 20 36.28 -18.02 8.73
C VAL A 20 35.01 -18.35 7.94
N THR A 21 33.91 -18.61 8.67
CA THR A 21 32.59 -18.68 8.04
C THR A 21 32.17 -17.28 7.68
N LEU A 22 32.25 -16.93 6.38
CA LEU A 22 31.63 -15.71 5.85
C LEU A 22 30.10 -15.86 6.03
N PRO A 23 29.43 -14.85 6.59
CA PRO A 23 27.97 -14.85 6.61
C PRO A 23 27.49 -14.89 5.16
N ALA A 24 26.62 -15.84 4.86
CA ALA A 24 25.93 -15.88 3.57
C ALA A 24 25.22 -14.52 3.40
N GLN A 25 25.59 -13.76 2.37
CA GLN A 25 24.83 -12.59 1.94
C GLN A 25 23.41 -13.09 1.65
N THR A 26 22.45 -12.62 2.43
CA THR A 26 21.04 -12.76 2.09
C THR A 26 20.87 -12.20 0.69
N ALA A 27 20.49 -13.08 -0.25
CA ALA A 27 20.19 -12.67 -1.61
C ALA A 27 19.23 -11.48 -1.53
N ALA A 28 19.58 -10.36 -2.17
CA ALA A 28 18.67 -9.23 -2.30
C ALA A 28 17.37 -9.78 -2.90
N ASP A 29 16.27 -9.45 -2.27
CA ASP A 29 14.93 -9.82 -2.75
C ASP A 29 14.84 -9.47 -4.25
N PRO A 30 14.51 -10.41 -5.13
CA PRO A 30 14.44 -10.10 -6.55
C PRO A 30 13.47 -8.93 -6.72
N LEU A 31 13.89 -7.89 -7.46
CA LEU A 31 13.07 -6.70 -7.73
C LEU A 31 11.68 -7.17 -8.15
N HIS A 32 10.68 -6.97 -7.29
CA HIS A 32 9.31 -7.31 -7.60
C HIS A 32 8.81 -6.35 -8.69
N THR A 33 8.62 -6.89 -9.89
CA THR A 33 8.00 -6.12 -10.98
C THR A 33 6.49 -6.23 -10.82
N ALA A 34 5.82 -5.10 -10.59
CA ALA A 34 4.37 -5.07 -10.46
C ALA A 34 3.69 -5.70 -11.69
N SER A 35 2.75 -6.58 -11.44
CA SER A 35 1.95 -7.21 -12.50
C SER A 35 1.06 -6.18 -13.20
N ARG A 36 0.54 -6.54 -14.38
CA ARG A 36 -0.43 -5.70 -15.08
C ARG A 36 -1.67 -5.42 -14.24
N GLN A 37 -2.15 -6.42 -13.51
CA GLN A 37 -3.30 -6.29 -12.62
C GLN A 37 -3.05 -5.28 -11.50
N GLU A 38 -1.90 -5.36 -10.83
CA GLU A 38 -1.52 -4.40 -9.78
C GLU A 38 -1.49 -2.96 -10.33
N LEU A 39 -0.87 -2.78 -11.48
CA LEU A 39 -0.80 -1.46 -12.13
C LEU A 39 -2.19 -0.93 -12.51
N ASP A 40 -3.08 -1.79 -13.01
CA ASP A 40 -4.43 -1.38 -13.41
C ASP A 40 -5.30 -1.03 -12.20
N VAL A 41 -5.14 -1.71 -11.06
CA VAL A 41 -5.78 -1.35 -9.78
C VAL A 41 -5.24 0.00 -9.26
N ILE A 42 -3.92 0.19 -9.24
CA ILE A 42 -3.31 1.46 -8.81
C ILE A 42 -3.81 2.64 -9.64
N LYS A 43 -4.01 2.47 -10.95
CA LYS A 43 -4.55 3.53 -11.83
C LYS A 43 -5.94 4.00 -11.38
N VAL A 44 -6.79 3.12 -10.83
CA VAL A 44 -8.09 3.53 -10.29
C VAL A 44 -7.92 4.54 -9.16
N LEU A 45 -7.01 4.26 -8.23
CA LEU A 45 -6.74 5.14 -7.09
C LEU A 45 -6.14 6.48 -7.55
N LEU A 46 -5.18 6.45 -8.45
CA LEU A 46 -4.57 7.67 -9.01
C LEU A 46 -5.60 8.51 -9.78
N ALA A 47 -6.53 7.88 -10.49
CA ALA A 47 -7.62 8.58 -11.16
C ALA A 47 -8.59 9.23 -10.18
N GLN A 48 -8.93 8.53 -9.08
CA GLN A 48 -9.74 9.09 -8.00
C GLN A 48 -9.05 10.29 -7.33
N GLU A 49 -7.77 10.18 -6.99
CA GLU A 49 -6.98 11.28 -6.44
C GLU A 49 -6.99 12.50 -7.37
N ALA A 50 -6.72 12.29 -8.65
CA ALA A 50 -6.73 13.37 -9.64
C ALA A 50 -8.12 14.01 -9.80
N ALA A 51 -9.20 13.22 -9.79
CA ALA A 51 -10.57 13.71 -9.87
C ALA A 51 -10.95 14.53 -8.64
N TRP A 52 -10.66 14.00 -7.44
CA TRP A 52 -10.88 14.71 -6.19
C TRP A 52 -10.17 16.06 -6.16
N ASN A 53 -8.90 16.08 -6.54
CA ASN A 53 -8.08 17.29 -6.53
C ASN A 53 -8.52 18.33 -7.58
N LYS A 54 -9.30 17.93 -8.59
CA LYS A 54 -10.00 18.82 -9.51
C LYS A 54 -11.37 19.29 -9.01
N GLY A 55 -11.89 18.69 -7.94
CA GLY A 55 -13.25 18.93 -7.44
C GLY A 55 -14.31 18.19 -8.24
N ASP A 56 -13.94 17.18 -9.03
CA ASP A 56 -14.85 16.36 -9.83
C ASP A 56 -15.27 15.11 -9.04
N LEU A 57 -16.31 15.30 -8.22
CA LEU A 57 -16.83 14.24 -7.37
C LEU A 57 -17.47 13.10 -8.20
N THR A 58 -17.99 13.39 -9.38
CA THR A 58 -18.57 12.38 -10.28
C THR A 58 -17.47 11.46 -10.82
N ALA A 59 -16.36 12.04 -11.28
CA ALA A 59 -15.22 11.26 -11.76
C ALA A 59 -14.56 10.48 -10.60
N PHE A 60 -14.47 11.06 -9.39
CA PHE A 60 -14.02 10.33 -8.19
C PHE A 60 -14.90 9.12 -7.91
N ALA A 61 -16.23 9.30 -7.90
CA ALA A 61 -17.17 8.23 -7.62
C ALA A 61 -17.14 7.12 -8.68
N SER A 62 -16.77 7.41 -9.93
CA SER A 62 -16.66 6.40 -10.99
C SER A 62 -15.63 5.31 -10.73
N GLY A 63 -14.73 5.48 -9.74
CA GLY A 63 -13.84 4.43 -9.27
C GLY A 63 -14.58 3.29 -8.55
N TYR A 64 -15.79 3.54 -8.07
CA TYR A 64 -16.65 2.54 -7.43
C TYR A 64 -17.57 1.86 -8.44
N LYS A 65 -17.98 0.62 -8.14
CA LYS A 65 -19.00 -0.07 -8.90
C LYS A 65 -20.36 0.58 -8.62
N ASP A 66 -21.06 0.99 -9.67
CA ASP A 66 -22.44 1.45 -9.56
C ASP A 66 -23.35 0.26 -9.28
N SER A 67 -23.53 -0.05 -8.01
CA SER A 67 -24.30 -1.19 -7.54
C SER A 67 -24.95 -0.88 -6.18
N PRO A 68 -26.17 -1.38 -5.94
CA PRO A 68 -26.78 -1.31 -4.62
C PRO A 68 -26.03 -2.13 -3.56
N ASP A 69 -25.16 -3.05 -3.98
CA ASP A 69 -24.40 -3.95 -3.09
C ASP A 69 -23.00 -3.43 -2.76
N THR A 70 -22.54 -2.33 -3.35
CA THR A 70 -21.25 -1.73 -3.02
C THR A 70 -21.23 -1.31 -1.55
N LEU A 71 -20.22 -1.76 -0.80
CA LEU A 71 -20.13 -1.59 0.64
C LEU A 71 -19.18 -0.46 1.03
N PHE A 72 -19.59 0.30 2.05
CA PHE A 72 -18.78 1.32 2.70
C PHE A 72 -18.75 1.05 4.19
N ILE A 73 -17.57 0.82 4.74
CA ILE A 73 -17.32 0.44 6.12
C ILE A 73 -16.44 1.51 6.76
N GLY A 74 -17.03 2.30 7.64
CA GLY A 74 -16.35 3.26 8.49
C GLY A 74 -16.83 3.06 9.92
N HIS A 75 -17.28 4.11 10.59
CA HIS A 75 -17.97 3.97 11.88
C HIS A 75 -19.28 3.18 11.79
N GLN A 76 -19.87 3.15 10.62
CA GLN A 76 -21.08 2.39 10.30
C GLN A 76 -20.88 1.67 8.96
N VAL A 77 -21.68 0.63 8.75
CA VAL A 77 -21.74 -0.05 7.45
C VAL A 77 -22.89 0.55 6.66
N SER A 78 -22.58 1.11 5.50
CA SER A 78 -23.56 1.58 4.52
C SER A 78 -23.44 0.83 3.20
N ARG A 79 -24.51 0.87 2.39
CA ARG A 79 -24.61 0.15 1.13
C ARG A 79 -25.15 1.06 0.03
N GLY A 80 -24.70 0.77 -1.17
CA GLY A 80 -25.22 1.36 -2.39
C GLY A 80 -24.46 2.59 -2.85
N TYR A 81 -24.11 2.56 -4.13
CA TYR A 81 -23.39 3.63 -4.82
C TYR A 81 -24.11 4.98 -4.73
N ALA A 82 -25.42 5.02 -5.01
CA ALA A 82 -26.18 6.28 -5.02
C ALA A 82 -26.15 6.98 -3.65
N GLY A 83 -26.36 6.21 -2.57
CA GLY A 83 -26.31 6.74 -1.19
C GLY A 83 -24.94 7.29 -0.83
N MET A 84 -23.87 6.65 -1.27
CA MET A 84 -22.51 7.12 -1.11
C MET A 84 -22.28 8.45 -1.83
N VAL A 85 -22.68 8.56 -3.10
CA VAL A 85 -22.53 9.80 -3.88
C VAL A 85 -23.27 10.97 -3.21
N ASP A 86 -24.48 10.72 -2.73
CA ASP A 86 -25.25 11.74 -2.01
C ASP A 86 -24.62 12.14 -0.67
N GLN A 87 -24.00 11.19 0.03
CA GLN A 87 -23.25 11.48 1.25
C GLN A 87 -22.02 12.34 0.96
N TYR A 88 -21.22 11.99 -0.04
CA TYR A 88 -20.07 12.80 -0.44
C TYR A 88 -20.46 14.24 -0.81
N LYS A 89 -21.55 14.43 -1.53
CA LYS A 89 -22.07 15.78 -1.86
C LYS A 89 -22.44 16.59 -0.63
N ARG A 90 -22.98 15.94 0.40
CA ARG A 90 -23.32 16.62 1.68
C ARG A 90 -22.08 16.95 2.50
N ASP A 91 -21.14 16.01 2.58
CA ASP A 91 -19.97 16.13 3.44
C ASP A 91 -18.91 17.07 2.82
N TYR A 92 -18.86 17.14 1.49
CA TYR A 92 -17.89 17.92 0.73
C TYR A 92 -18.56 18.89 -0.26
N PRO A 93 -19.36 19.85 0.22
CA PRO A 93 -20.19 20.71 -0.64
C PRO A 93 -19.37 21.73 -1.42
N THR A 94 -18.13 21.97 -1.08
CA THR A 94 -17.26 22.95 -1.73
C THR A 94 -15.87 22.40 -1.99
N ARG A 95 -15.15 23.02 -2.93
CA ARG A 95 -13.75 22.66 -3.20
C ARG A 95 -12.87 22.81 -1.95
N ALA A 96 -13.14 23.79 -1.11
CA ALA A 96 -12.41 24.01 0.16
C ALA A 96 -12.67 22.85 1.16
N ALA A 97 -13.93 22.38 1.24
CA ALA A 97 -14.29 21.23 2.07
C ALA A 97 -13.69 19.93 1.56
N MET A 98 -13.52 19.76 0.25
CA MET A 98 -12.83 18.61 -0.34
C MET A 98 -11.34 18.60 0.01
N GLY A 99 -10.68 19.76 0.05
CA GLY A 99 -9.24 19.83 0.32
C GLY A 99 -8.40 19.16 -0.77
N THR A 100 -7.17 18.81 -0.43
CA THR A 100 -6.25 18.08 -1.32
C THR A 100 -6.06 16.66 -0.81
N LEU A 101 -6.38 15.68 -1.65
CA LEU A 101 -6.25 14.26 -1.34
C LEU A 101 -4.91 13.75 -1.88
N SER A 102 -4.26 12.90 -1.10
CA SER A 102 -3.15 12.06 -1.56
C SER A 102 -3.29 10.65 -1.02
N PHE A 103 -2.91 9.67 -1.84
CA PHE A 103 -2.77 8.29 -1.45
C PHE A 103 -1.28 7.92 -1.37
N THR A 104 -0.91 7.18 -0.32
CA THR A 104 0.45 6.68 -0.13
C THR A 104 0.45 5.21 0.27
N ASP A 105 1.62 4.58 0.20
CA ASP A 105 1.84 3.20 0.63
C ASP A 105 0.84 2.21 0.00
N LEU A 106 0.55 2.41 -1.30
CA LEU A 106 -0.37 1.55 -2.03
C LEU A 106 0.25 0.16 -2.22
N GLU A 107 -0.46 -0.85 -1.75
CA GLU A 107 -0.10 -2.25 -1.90
C GLU A 107 -1.30 -3.02 -2.44
N VAL A 108 -1.11 -3.75 -3.53
CA VAL A 108 -2.16 -4.51 -4.21
C VAL A 108 -1.89 -6.00 -4.06
N HIS A 109 -2.89 -6.73 -3.62
CA HIS A 109 -2.89 -8.18 -3.51
C HIS A 109 -3.91 -8.79 -4.46
N PRO A 110 -3.49 -9.30 -5.62
CA PRO A 110 -4.37 -10.06 -6.49
C PRO A 110 -4.90 -11.30 -5.76
N LEU A 111 -6.22 -11.50 -5.79
CA LEU A 111 -6.86 -12.70 -5.26
C LEU A 111 -7.05 -13.74 -6.36
N ASP A 112 -7.49 -13.28 -7.53
CA ASP A 112 -7.61 -14.04 -8.78
C ASP A 112 -7.62 -13.09 -9.98
N GLU A 113 -8.06 -13.56 -11.16
CA GLU A 113 -8.11 -12.75 -12.40
C GLU A 113 -9.10 -11.58 -12.32
N ASN A 114 -10.10 -11.66 -11.43
CA ASN A 114 -11.24 -10.76 -11.36
C ASN A 114 -11.31 -9.94 -10.07
N PHE A 115 -10.58 -10.35 -9.03
CA PHE A 115 -10.61 -9.68 -7.73
C PHE A 115 -9.21 -9.35 -7.21
N ALA A 116 -9.13 -8.21 -6.54
CA ALA A 116 -7.92 -7.78 -5.83
C ALA A 116 -8.28 -7.03 -4.55
N VAL A 117 -7.38 -7.09 -3.58
CA VAL A 117 -7.38 -6.21 -2.42
C VAL A 117 -6.33 -5.12 -2.64
N CYS A 118 -6.68 -3.87 -2.35
CA CYS A 118 -5.73 -2.76 -2.30
C CYS A 118 -5.76 -2.15 -0.90
N ILE A 119 -4.61 -2.07 -0.26
CA ILE A 119 -4.45 -1.34 1.00
C ILE A 119 -3.61 -0.09 0.76
N GLY A 120 -3.76 0.90 1.64
CA GLY A 120 -2.98 2.13 1.56
C GLY A 120 -3.37 3.12 2.65
N LYS A 121 -2.78 4.29 2.56
CA LYS A 121 -3.10 5.43 3.42
C LYS A 121 -3.68 6.55 2.59
N TYR A 122 -4.65 7.27 3.15
CA TYR A 122 -5.09 8.54 2.60
C TYR A 122 -4.68 9.67 3.50
N HIS A 123 -4.42 10.80 2.90
CA HIS A 123 -4.21 12.06 3.59
C HIS A 123 -5.03 13.14 2.88
N LEU A 124 -5.77 13.92 3.67
CA LEU A 124 -6.63 14.98 3.20
C LEU A 124 -6.22 16.29 3.87
N GLU A 125 -5.67 17.22 3.10
CA GLU A 125 -5.26 18.54 3.58
C GLU A 125 -6.38 19.55 3.39
N ARG A 126 -6.83 20.15 4.49
CA ARG A 126 -7.91 21.16 4.53
C ARG A 126 -7.60 22.27 5.51
N GLY A 127 -8.14 23.47 5.23
CA GLY A 127 -8.15 24.55 6.20
C GLY A 127 -8.93 24.15 7.47
N LYS A 128 -8.52 24.69 8.64
CA LYS A 128 -9.21 24.41 9.92
C LYS A 128 -10.72 24.68 9.86
N LYS A 129 -11.13 25.76 9.16
CA LYS A 129 -12.54 26.15 8.98
C LYS A 129 -13.34 25.20 8.07
N ASP A 130 -12.62 24.39 7.26
CA ASP A 130 -13.19 23.47 6.28
C ASP A 130 -13.12 22.00 6.77
N GLY A 131 -12.90 21.79 8.07
CA GLY A 131 -12.83 20.49 8.72
C GLY A 131 -11.43 20.06 9.17
N GLY A 132 -10.37 20.80 8.81
CA GLY A 132 -8.99 20.45 9.13
C GLY A 132 -8.48 19.23 8.38
N ASN A 133 -7.21 18.87 8.61
CA ASN A 133 -6.60 17.69 8.01
C ASN A 133 -7.24 16.42 8.54
N ALA A 134 -7.34 15.42 7.67
CA ALA A 134 -7.77 14.08 8.01
C ALA A 134 -6.85 13.05 7.34
N GLY A 135 -6.81 11.84 7.85
CA GLY A 135 -6.02 10.76 7.29
C GLY A 135 -6.32 9.44 7.98
N GLY A 136 -5.98 8.36 7.33
CA GLY A 136 -6.21 7.03 7.87
C GLY A 136 -5.71 5.95 6.93
N ILE A 137 -6.07 4.72 7.26
CA ILE A 137 -5.74 3.53 6.49
C ILE A 137 -7.02 3.05 5.81
N PHE A 138 -6.88 2.55 4.60
CA PHE A 138 -7.98 1.91 3.90
C PHE A 138 -7.61 0.50 3.45
N SER A 139 -8.63 -0.34 3.30
CA SER A 139 -8.59 -1.59 2.59
C SER A 139 -9.78 -1.66 1.64
N LEU A 140 -9.49 -1.85 0.36
CA LEU A 140 -10.47 -1.88 -0.71
C LEU A 140 -10.51 -3.27 -1.32
N VAL A 141 -11.71 -3.76 -1.66
CA VAL A 141 -11.85 -4.90 -2.56
C VAL A 141 -12.29 -4.35 -3.91
N LEU A 142 -11.57 -4.73 -4.96
CA LEU A 142 -11.88 -4.34 -6.32
C LEU A 142 -12.27 -5.56 -7.15
N GLU A 143 -13.23 -5.35 -8.04
CA GLU A 143 -13.70 -6.31 -9.03
C GLU A 143 -13.39 -5.80 -10.43
N LYS A 144 -12.94 -6.71 -11.28
CA LYS A 144 -12.73 -6.43 -12.71
C LYS A 144 -14.05 -6.55 -13.44
N THR A 145 -14.53 -5.44 -13.96
CA THR A 145 -15.75 -5.34 -14.76
C THR A 145 -15.42 -5.17 -16.24
N THR A 146 -16.43 -5.11 -17.10
CA THR A 146 -16.28 -4.77 -18.53
C THR A 146 -15.67 -3.39 -18.74
N ASP A 147 -15.89 -2.47 -17.79
CA ASP A 147 -15.41 -1.08 -17.84
C ASP A 147 -14.10 -0.85 -17.07
N GLY A 148 -13.44 -1.95 -16.66
CA GLY A 148 -12.21 -1.93 -15.88
C GLY A 148 -12.44 -2.26 -14.40
N TRP A 149 -11.40 -2.03 -13.59
CA TRP A 149 -11.45 -2.30 -12.17
C TRP A 149 -12.35 -1.30 -11.43
N ARG A 150 -13.18 -1.80 -10.50
CA ARG A 150 -14.11 -0.99 -9.69
C ARG A 150 -14.08 -1.44 -8.24
N ILE A 151 -14.11 -0.49 -7.32
CA ILE A 151 -14.21 -0.76 -5.89
C ILE A 151 -15.62 -1.26 -5.58
N ILE A 152 -15.70 -2.40 -4.89
CA ILE A 152 -16.96 -3.02 -4.43
C ILE A 152 -17.08 -3.01 -2.91
N VAL A 153 -15.96 -2.93 -2.19
CA VAL A 153 -15.91 -2.73 -0.75
C VAL A 153 -14.86 -1.67 -0.45
N ASP A 154 -15.24 -0.69 0.34
CA ASP A 154 -14.35 0.32 0.90
C ASP A 154 -14.44 0.26 2.42
N HIS A 155 -13.35 -0.11 3.06
CA HIS A 155 -13.17 -0.04 4.51
C HIS A 155 -12.09 1.00 4.81
N THR A 156 -12.51 2.14 5.32
CA THR A 156 -11.64 3.27 5.62
C THR A 156 -11.76 3.64 7.10
N THR A 157 -10.61 3.73 7.77
CA THR A 157 -10.48 4.19 9.16
C THR A 157 -10.06 5.66 9.19
N SER A 158 -10.36 6.35 10.26
CA SER A 158 -9.94 7.74 10.51
C SER A 158 -9.46 7.86 11.95
#